data_c2bf5a8517100049f692db9545dfb87d
#
_entry.id   c2bf5a8517100049f692db9545dfb87d
#
_cell.length_a   1.000
_cell.length_b   1.000
_cell.length_c   1.000
_cell.angle_alpha   90.00
_cell.angle_beta   90.00
_cell.angle_gamma   90.00
#
_symmetry.space_group_name_H-M   'P 1'
#
loop_
_entity.id
_entity.type
_entity.pdbx_description
1 polymer ?
#
loop_
_entity_poly.entity_id
_entity_poly.type
_entity_poly.pdbx_seq_one_letter_code
_entity_poly.pdbx_strand_id
1 'polypeptide(L)'
;MKVFITQEIPEIASTLLKAKNFDVSVYSKNKPISKKELLNNVKDADAVISLLTDKFDSDILDHMLNCKVIANYAVGFNNIDINYARQKGITVTNTPDVLTDATADLAIALTLACARRLVDGIDLVRQKKFNGWLPKLLLGVELKDKVFGILGAGRIGTATAIRAKSFGTKIIYYSNSKNEILENKTGAKKVTLEYL
;
A
#
# COMPACT_ATOMS: atom_id res chain seq x y z
N MET A 1 -20.65 21.24 7.93
CA MET A 1 -20.13 19.87 8.08
C MET A 1 -18.68 19.94 8.50
N LYS A 2 -18.33 19.29 9.61
CA LYS A 2 -16.95 19.26 10.15
C LYS A 2 -16.23 18.03 9.62
N VAL A 3 -15.09 18.23 8.97
CA VAL A 3 -14.26 17.17 8.42
C VAL A 3 -12.93 17.13 9.16
N PHE A 4 -12.60 15.99 9.73
CA PHE A 4 -11.31 15.77 10.37
C PHE A 4 -10.40 14.93 9.48
N ILE A 5 -9.17 15.38 9.26
CA ILE A 5 -8.14 14.66 8.51
C ILE A 5 -7.06 14.21 9.50
N THR A 6 -6.83 12.91 9.60
CA THR A 6 -6.00 12.29 10.65
C THR A 6 -4.50 12.54 10.49
N GLN A 7 -4.07 13.07 9.37
CA GLN A 7 -2.68 13.48 9.10
C GLN A 7 -2.64 14.41 7.90
N GLU A 8 -1.57 15.19 7.75
CA GLU A 8 -1.36 15.97 6.54
C GLU A 8 -1.31 15.09 5.30
N ILE A 9 -2.15 15.42 4.32
CA ILE A 9 -2.24 14.79 3.00
C ILE A 9 -2.09 15.90 1.95
N PRO A 10 -1.95 15.60 0.66
CA PRO A 10 -1.85 16.64 -0.38
C PRO A 10 -2.93 17.70 -0.25
N GLU A 11 -2.53 18.97 -0.31
CA GLU A 11 -3.34 20.16 0.02
C GLU A 11 -4.63 20.26 -0.79
N ILE A 12 -4.66 19.65 -1.96
CA ILE A 12 -5.85 19.59 -2.83
C ILE A 12 -7.11 19.09 -2.10
N ALA A 13 -6.95 18.12 -1.18
CA ALA A 13 -8.08 17.61 -0.40
C ALA A 13 -8.72 18.68 0.49
N SER A 14 -7.89 19.40 1.26
CA SER A 14 -8.35 20.50 2.10
C SER A 14 -8.95 21.65 1.29
N THR A 15 -8.35 21.98 0.15
CA THR A 15 -8.82 23.01 -0.77
C THR A 15 -10.20 22.69 -1.32
N LEU A 16 -10.41 21.46 -1.82
CA LEU A 16 -11.69 21.02 -2.36
C LEU A 16 -12.80 21.00 -1.29
N LEU A 17 -12.49 20.56 -0.08
CA LEU A 17 -13.45 20.53 1.03
C LEU A 17 -13.84 21.96 1.47
N LYS A 18 -12.86 22.86 1.63
CA LYS A 18 -13.10 24.26 1.97
C LYS A 18 -13.91 25.00 0.90
N ALA A 19 -13.68 24.71 -0.39
CA ALA A 19 -14.46 25.27 -1.49
C ALA A 19 -15.95 24.87 -1.44
N LYS A 20 -16.27 23.77 -0.73
CA LYS A 20 -17.65 23.33 -0.45
C LYS A 20 -18.17 23.83 0.91
N ASN A 21 -17.49 24.78 1.54
CA ASN A 21 -17.83 25.35 2.86
C ASN A 21 -17.83 24.32 3.99
N PHE A 22 -16.96 23.31 3.91
CA PHE A 22 -16.74 22.40 5.02
C PHE A 22 -15.72 23.00 6.00
N ASP A 23 -15.96 22.80 7.28
CA ASP A 23 -15.00 23.14 8.35
C ASP A 23 -13.99 21.99 8.46
N VAL A 24 -12.75 22.26 8.04
CA VAL A 24 -11.71 21.23 7.90
C VAL A 24 -10.63 21.43 8.97
N SER A 25 -10.47 20.43 9.81
CA SER A 25 -9.37 20.32 10.75
C SER A 25 -8.41 19.21 10.35
N VAL A 26 -7.10 19.44 10.52
CA VAL A 26 -6.04 18.50 10.13
C VAL A 26 -5.13 18.26 11.33
N TYR A 27 -4.82 17.00 11.59
CA TYR A 27 -3.77 16.65 12.55
C TYR A 27 -2.40 16.89 11.91
N SER A 28 -1.67 17.90 12.42
CA SER A 28 -0.44 18.43 11.81
C SER A 28 0.85 17.99 12.50
N LYS A 29 0.79 17.05 13.45
CA LYS A 29 2.00 16.55 14.12
C LYS A 29 2.72 15.55 13.20
N ASN A 30 4.04 15.68 13.11
CA ASN A 30 4.87 14.76 12.30
C ASN A 30 5.06 13.38 12.97
N LYS A 31 3.94 12.73 13.32
CA LYS A 31 3.87 11.37 13.87
C LYS A 31 2.45 10.82 13.68
N PRO A 32 2.26 9.50 13.65
CA PRO A 32 0.92 8.90 13.66
C PRO A 32 0.09 9.41 14.83
N ILE A 33 -1.20 9.63 14.61
CA ILE A 33 -2.12 10.06 15.66
C ILE A 33 -2.27 8.95 16.72
N SER A 34 -2.18 9.31 17.98
CA SER A 34 -2.43 8.36 19.07
C SER A 34 -3.93 8.09 19.23
N LYS A 35 -4.29 6.92 19.79
CA LYS A 35 -5.69 6.57 20.06
C LYS A 35 -6.42 7.66 20.89
N LYS A 36 -5.76 8.21 21.90
CA LYS A 36 -6.33 9.30 22.74
C LYS A 36 -6.58 10.57 21.95
N GLU A 37 -5.65 10.96 21.07
CA GLU A 37 -5.82 12.13 20.20
C GLU A 37 -6.91 11.89 19.16
N LEU A 38 -6.97 10.67 18.58
CA LEU A 38 -8.01 10.28 17.63
C LEU A 38 -9.39 10.38 18.28
N LEU A 39 -9.60 9.77 19.46
CA LEU A 39 -10.83 9.86 20.24
C LEU A 39 -11.28 11.30 20.45
N ASN A 40 -10.38 12.19 20.80
CA ASN A 40 -10.72 13.60 21.05
C ASN A 40 -11.16 14.35 19.79
N ASN A 41 -10.59 14.01 18.62
CA ASN A 41 -10.87 14.75 17.38
C ASN A 41 -12.06 14.18 16.59
N VAL A 42 -12.40 12.91 16.76
CA VAL A 42 -13.53 12.31 16.00
C VAL A 42 -14.90 12.59 16.61
N LYS A 43 -14.99 13.01 17.88
CA LYS A 43 -16.25 13.20 18.60
C LYS A 43 -17.23 14.13 17.89
N ASP A 44 -16.73 15.23 17.34
CA ASP A 44 -17.53 16.28 16.72
C ASP A 44 -17.45 16.25 15.20
N ALA A 45 -16.76 15.26 14.61
CA ALA A 45 -16.57 15.16 13.19
C ALA A 45 -17.81 14.53 12.50
N ASP A 46 -18.29 15.19 11.45
CA ASP A 46 -19.32 14.63 10.55
C ASP A 46 -18.71 13.68 9.53
N ALA A 47 -17.44 13.85 9.18
CA ALA A 47 -16.68 13.01 8.27
C ALA A 47 -15.21 12.95 8.70
N VAL A 48 -14.56 11.83 8.39
CA VAL A 48 -13.13 11.63 8.67
C VAL A 48 -12.43 11.18 7.40
N ILE A 49 -11.28 11.80 7.09
CA ILE A 49 -10.31 11.23 6.15
C ILE A 49 -9.21 10.57 6.99
N SER A 50 -9.09 9.25 6.88
CA SER A 50 -8.18 8.42 7.66
C SER A 50 -7.04 7.87 6.83
N LEU A 51 -5.94 7.51 7.49
CA LEU A 51 -4.83 6.78 6.89
C LEU A 51 -4.84 5.30 7.32
N LEU A 52 -4.10 4.48 6.61
CA LEU A 52 -3.98 3.04 6.91
C LEU A 52 -3.34 2.76 8.29
N THR A 53 -2.63 3.73 8.87
CA THR A 53 -2.00 3.65 10.19
C THR A 53 -2.98 3.88 11.34
N ASP A 54 -4.16 4.42 11.05
CA ASP A 54 -5.15 4.81 12.06
C ASP A 54 -6.11 3.65 12.32
N LYS A 55 -6.18 3.18 13.54
CA LYS A 55 -7.04 2.06 13.89
C LYS A 55 -8.41 2.56 14.34
N PHE A 56 -9.46 2.18 13.60
CA PHE A 56 -10.86 2.43 13.92
C PHE A 56 -11.52 1.15 14.42
N ASP A 57 -11.28 0.83 15.69
CA ASP A 57 -11.94 -0.24 16.41
C ASP A 57 -13.31 0.23 16.95
N SER A 58 -14.07 -0.68 17.59
CA SER A 58 -15.39 -0.38 18.15
C SER A 58 -15.36 0.79 19.12
N ASP A 59 -14.31 0.92 19.94
CA ASP A 59 -14.19 2.01 20.90
C ASP A 59 -14.07 3.39 20.21
N ILE A 60 -13.28 3.51 19.14
CA ILE A 60 -13.21 4.73 18.34
C ILE A 60 -14.57 5.01 17.66
N LEU A 61 -15.17 4.00 17.05
CA LEU A 61 -16.43 4.14 16.32
C LEU A 61 -17.60 4.52 17.23
N ASP A 62 -17.58 4.09 18.49
CA ASP A 62 -18.59 4.49 19.51
C ASP A 62 -18.53 5.99 19.84
N HIS A 63 -17.38 6.59 19.74
CA HIS A 63 -17.19 8.03 19.99
C HIS A 63 -17.53 8.91 18.77
N MET A 64 -17.79 8.32 17.61
CA MET A 64 -18.09 9.04 16.36
C MET A 64 -19.59 9.28 16.18
N LEU A 65 -20.18 10.02 17.12
CA LEU A 65 -21.65 10.15 17.24
C LEU A 65 -22.32 10.81 16.03
N ASN A 66 -21.64 11.72 15.36
CA ASN A 66 -22.18 12.47 14.23
C ASN A 66 -21.64 12.00 12.87
N CYS A 67 -20.62 11.15 12.87
CA CYS A 67 -19.90 10.77 11.66
C CYS A 67 -20.77 9.96 10.71
N LYS A 68 -20.79 10.35 9.45
CA LYS A 68 -21.50 9.68 8.36
C LYS A 68 -20.59 8.89 7.44
N VAL A 69 -19.30 9.30 7.33
CA VAL A 69 -18.38 8.68 6.40
C VAL A 69 -16.93 8.71 6.93
N ILE A 70 -16.25 7.59 6.77
CA ILE A 70 -14.80 7.47 6.90
C ILE A 70 -14.24 7.22 5.50
N ALA A 71 -13.55 8.21 4.94
CA ALA A 71 -12.84 8.09 3.67
C ALA A 71 -11.40 7.65 3.96
N ASN A 72 -11.13 6.36 3.81
CA ASN A 72 -9.80 5.81 4.07
C ASN A 72 -8.86 6.10 2.89
N TYR A 73 -7.85 6.91 3.11
CA TYR A 73 -6.82 7.25 2.10
C TYR A 73 -5.83 6.09 1.94
N ALA A 74 -6.37 4.93 1.57
CA ALA A 74 -5.63 3.68 1.37
C ALA A 74 -6.42 2.72 0.47
N VAL A 75 -5.75 1.71 -0.07
CA VAL A 75 -6.39 0.60 -0.79
C VAL A 75 -6.93 -0.43 0.20
N GLY A 76 -6.12 -0.81 1.20
CA GLY A 76 -6.55 -1.69 2.28
C GLY A 76 -7.46 -0.96 3.27
N PHE A 77 -8.27 -1.71 3.98
CA PHE A 77 -9.22 -1.18 4.96
C PHE A 77 -9.31 -2.05 6.23
N ASN A 78 -8.35 -2.93 6.44
CA ASN A 78 -8.25 -3.80 7.62
C ASN A 78 -7.94 -3.04 8.92
N ASN A 79 -7.65 -1.75 8.81
CA ASN A 79 -7.49 -0.82 9.92
C ASN A 79 -8.83 -0.30 10.48
N ILE A 80 -9.95 -0.61 9.82
CA ILE A 80 -11.31 -0.17 10.20
C ILE A 80 -12.20 -1.39 10.42
N ASP A 81 -12.89 -1.47 11.54
CA ASP A 81 -13.95 -2.46 11.74
C ASP A 81 -15.19 -2.09 10.91
N ILE A 82 -15.22 -2.59 9.67
CA ILE A 82 -16.27 -2.28 8.70
C ILE A 82 -17.63 -2.77 9.14
N ASN A 83 -17.69 -3.93 9.80
CA ASN A 83 -18.96 -4.50 10.24
C ASN A 83 -19.57 -3.62 11.34
N TYR A 84 -18.75 -3.20 12.27
CA TYR A 84 -19.19 -2.30 13.34
C TYR A 84 -19.53 -0.90 12.81
N ALA A 85 -18.70 -0.34 11.91
CA ALA A 85 -18.99 0.94 11.26
C ALA A 85 -20.35 0.93 10.55
N ARG A 86 -20.66 -0.16 9.83
CA ARG A 86 -21.97 -0.36 9.17
C ARG A 86 -23.13 -0.39 10.17
N GLN A 87 -22.97 -1.08 11.31
CA GLN A 87 -24.00 -1.11 12.37
C GLN A 87 -24.26 0.29 12.95
N LYS A 88 -23.23 1.14 13.02
CA LYS A 88 -23.34 2.54 13.45
C LYS A 88 -23.84 3.48 12.35
N GLY A 89 -24.13 2.99 11.14
CA GLY A 89 -24.58 3.80 10.02
C GLY A 89 -23.45 4.65 9.38
N ILE A 90 -22.18 4.29 9.63
CA ILE A 90 -21.01 4.98 9.07
C ILE A 90 -20.60 4.30 7.76
N THR A 91 -20.59 5.05 6.66
CA THR A 91 -20.09 4.58 5.38
C THR A 91 -18.57 4.61 5.37
N VAL A 92 -17.94 3.52 4.95
CA VAL A 92 -16.48 3.45 4.77
C VAL A 92 -16.15 3.38 3.28
N THR A 93 -15.26 4.24 2.82
CA THR A 93 -14.74 4.25 1.44
C THR A 93 -13.23 4.09 1.44
N ASN A 94 -12.67 3.62 0.34
CA ASN A 94 -11.24 3.46 0.13
C ASN A 94 -10.84 3.92 -1.29
N THR A 95 -9.54 3.87 -1.63
CA THR A 95 -8.99 4.31 -2.91
C THR A 95 -8.44 3.12 -3.71
N PRO A 96 -9.29 2.23 -4.27
CA PRO A 96 -8.83 1.10 -5.07
C PRO A 96 -8.18 1.58 -6.37
N ASP A 97 -7.28 0.76 -6.92
CA ASP A 97 -6.63 0.87 -8.24
C ASP A 97 -5.58 1.99 -8.40
N VAL A 98 -5.72 3.13 -7.74
CA VAL A 98 -4.88 4.33 -7.94
C VAL A 98 -3.37 4.10 -7.73
N LEU A 99 -2.98 3.12 -6.93
CA LEU A 99 -1.56 2.84 -6.63
C LEU A 99 -1.07 1.49 -7.18
N THR A 100 -1.91 0.76 -7.93
CA THR A 100 -1.57 -0.59 -8.40
C THR A 100 -0.28 -0.62 -9.20
N ASP A 101 -0.15 0.26 -10.18
CA ASP A 101 1.04 0.33 -11.05
C ASP A 101 2.26 0.83 -10.29
N ALA A 102 2.15 1.90 -9.53
CA ALA A 102 3.27 2.45 -8.76
C ALA A 102 3.82 1.44 -7.73
N THR A 103 2.94 0.67 -7.08
CA THR A 103 3.36 -0.38 -6.14
C THR A 103 4.03 -1.55 -6.86
N ALA A 104 3.52 -1.94 -8.03
CA ALA A 104 4.12 -2.98 -8.84
C ALA A 104 5.50 -2.55 -9.39
N ASP A 105 5.66 -1.29 -9.79
CA ASP A 105 6.94 -0.72 -10.21
C ASP A 105 7.97 -0.76 -9.08
N LEU A 106 7.56 -0.36 -7.87
CA LEU A 106 8.42 -0.43 -6.69
C LEU A 106 8.81 -1.88 -6.34
N ALA A 107 7.88 -2.83 -6.44
CA ALA A 107 8.18 -4.24 -6.20
C ALA A 107 9.26 -4.77 -7.17
N ILE A 108 9.20 -4.40 -8.44
CA ILE A 108 10.23 -4.74 -9.42
C ILE A 108 11.54 -4.01 -9.13
N ALA A 109 11.50 -2.73 -8.80
CA ALA A 109 12.69 -1.96 -8.44
C ALA A 109 13.43 -2.59 -7.26
N LEU A 110 12.71 -2.97 -6.20
CA LEU A 110 13.27 -3.65 -5.03
C LEU A 110 13.83 -5.04 -5.39
N THR A 111 13.13 -5.80 -6.23
CA THR A 111 13.60 -7.10 -6.73
C THR A 111 14.92 -6.96 -7.47
N LEU A 112 15.02 -5.99 -8.37
CA LEU A 112 16.26 -5.71 -9.11
C LEU A 112 17.36 -5.21 -8.18
N ALA A 113 17.03 -4.34 -7.23
CA ALA A 113 17.99 -3.84 -6.25
C ALA A 113 18.63 -4.98 -5.45
N CYS A 114 17.81 -5.92 -4.98
CA CYS A 114 18.28 -7.12 -4.26
C CYS A 114 19.07 -8.06 -5.20
N ALA A 115 18.50 -8.42 -6.35
CA ALA A 115 19.12 -9.36 -7.28
C ALA A 115 20.49 -8.86 -7.81
N ARG A 116 20.63 -7.56 -8.00
CA ARG A 116 21.85 -6.92 -8.54
C ARG A 116 22.72 -6.28 -7.48
N ARG A 117 22.38 -6.48 -6.18
CA ARG A 117 23.15 -5.98 -5.04
C ARG A 117 23.42 -4.47 -5.11
N LEU A 118 22.39 -3.69 -5.49
CA LEU A 118 22.57 -2.25 -5.71
C LEU A 118 23.00 -1.51 -4.44
N VAL A 119 22.45 -1.87 -3.30
CA VAL A 119 22.79 -1.23 -1.99
C VAL A 119 24.27 -1.46 -1.68
N ASP A 120 24.74 -2.71 -1.78
CA ASP A 120 26.15 -3.03 -1.56
C ASP A 120 27.08 -2.25 -2.51
N GLY A 121 26.66 -2.09 -3.77
CA GLY A 121 27.40 -1.31 -4.76
C GLY A 121 27.47 0.18 -4.42
N ILE A 122 26.35 0.75 -3.99
CA ILE A 122 26.27 2.14 -3.54
C ILE A 122 27.18 2.36 -2.33
N ASP A 123 27.14 1.47 -1.36
CA ASP A 123 27.96 1.58 -0.14
C ASP A 123 29.46 1.45 -0.45
N LEU A 124 29.82 0.53 -1.35
CA LEU A 124 31.21 0.38 -1.83
C LEU A 124 31.75 1.68 -2.40
N VAL A 125 30.97 2.35 -3.26
CA VAL A 125 31.36 3.63 -3.88
C VAL A 125 31.39 4.76 -2.84
N ARG A 126 30.35 4.88 -2.01
CA ARG A 126 30.27 5.93 -0.96
C ARG A 126 31.41 5.85 0.03
N GLN A 127 31.83 4.63 0.39
CA GLN A 127 32.96 4.38 1.28
C GLN A 127 34.32 4.50 0.60
N LYS A 128 34.38 4.87 -0.70
CA LYS A 128 35.60 4.94 -1.49
C LYS A 128 36.41 3.64 -1.52
N LYS A 129 35.73 2.50 -1.42
CA LYS A 129 36.35 1.15 -1.40
C LYS A 129 36.39 0.49 -2.79
N PHE A 130 35.82 1.14 -3.81
CA PHE A 130 35.88 0.63 -5.17
C PHE A 130 37.26 0.92 -5.80
N ASN A 131 38.10 -0.12 -5.90
CA ASN A 131 39.46 -0.04 -6.40
C ASN A 131 39.62 -0.62 -7.84
N GLY A 132 38.50 -0.75 -8.56
CA GLY A 132 38.48 -1.32 -9.91
C GLY A 132 37.62 -2.58 -10.01
N TRP A 133 37.44 -3.07 -11.23
CA TRP A 133 36.67 -4.26 -11.53
C TRP A 133 37.39 -5.53 -11.07
N LEU A 134 36.64 -6.39 -10.38
CA LEU A 134 37.08 -7.74 -9.98
C LEU A 134 36.01 -8.78 -10.39
N PRO A 135 36.39 -9.97 -10.92
CA PRO A 135 35.44 -10.97 -11.43
C PRO A 135 34.40 -11.46 -10.44
N LYS A 136 34.71 -11.43 -9.16
CA LYS A 136 33.81 -11.87 -8.08
C LYS A 136 33.15 -10.72 -7.30
N LEU A 137 33.42 -9.47 -7.67
CA LEU A 137 32.90 -8.32 -6.99
C LEU A 137 31.40 -8.15 -7.31
N LEU A 138 30.57 -8.07 -6.29
CA LEU A 138 29.13 -7.83 -6.38
C LEU A 138 28.40 -8.79 -7.35
N LEU A 139 28.78 -10.05 -7.37
CA LEU A 139 28.05 -11.06 -8.14
C LEU A 139 26.61 -11.12 -7.64
N GLY A 140 25.69 -10.86 -8.54
CA GLY A 140 24.25 -10.90 -8.29
C GLY A 140 23.58 -12.04 -9.04
N VAL A 141 22.26 -12.03 -9.05
CA VAL A 141 21.40 -12.99 -9.75
C VAL A 141 20.81 -12.35 -11.01
N GLU A 142 20.95 -13.02 -12.13
CA GLU A 142 20.22 -12.68 -13.36
C GLU A 142 18.80 -13.23 -13.27
N LEU A 143 17.79 -12.44 -13.66
CA LEU A 143 16.39 -12.84 -13.55
C LEU A 143 15.95 -13.75 -14.69
N LYS A 144 16.58 -13.68 -15.86
CA LYS A 144 16.24 -14.51 -17.02
C LYS A 144 16.21 -15.99 -16.64
N ASP A 145 15.18 -16.69 -17.10
CA ASP A 145 14.91 -18.11 -16.85
C ASP A 145 14.67 -18.52 -15.38
N LYS A 146 14.70 -17.56 -14.44
CA LYS A 146 14.38 -17.82 -13.04
C LYS A 146 12.87 -17.93 -12.83
N VAL A 147 12.50 -18.60 -11.75
CA VAL A 147 11.11 -18.65 -11.29
C VAL A 147 10.84 -17.42 -10.42
N PHE A 148 9.78 -16.71 -10.74
CA PHE A 148 9.28 -15.58 -9.96
C PHE A 148 7.95 -15.97 -9.32
N GLY A 149 7.96 -16.14 -8.00
CA GLY A 149 6.79 -16.51 -7.22
C GLY A 149 5.97 -15.29 -6.79
N ILE A 150 4.66 -15.35 -6.96
CA ILE A 150 3.71 -14.31 -6.52
C ILE A 150 2.83 -14.87 -5.40
N LEU A 151 3.02 -14.37 -4.20
CA LEU A 151 2.13 -14.64 -3.06
C LEU A 151 1.02 -13.59 -3.04
N GLY A 152 -0.18 -13.99 -3.49
CA GLY A 152 -1.32 -13.09 -3.61
C GLY A 152 -1.46 -12.46 -5.01
N ALA A 153 -2.18 -13.16 -5.90
CA ALA A 153 -2.44 -12.73 -7.28
C ALA A 153 -3.64 -11.76 -7.37
N GLY A 154 -3.67 -10.73 -6.54
CA GLY A 154 -4.60 -9.60 -6.66
C GLY A 154 -4.16 -8.61 -7.74
N ARG A 155 -4.71 -7.39 -7.72
CA ARG A 155 -4.39 -6.33 -8.69
C ARG A 155 -2.88 -6.04 -8.76
N ILE A 156 -2.25 -5.76 -7.61
CA ILE A 156 -0.82 -5.46 -7.51
C ILE A 156 0.02 -6.68 -7.90
N GLY A 157 -0.28 -7.87 -7.36
CA GLY A 157 0.45 -9.10 -7.71
C GLY A 157 0.39 -9.41 -9.20
N THR A 158 -0.76 -9.21 -9.84
CA THR A 158 -0.92 -9.36 -11.29
C THR A 158 -0.08 -8.36 -12.06
N ALA A 159 -0.11 -7.08 -11.68
CA ALA A 159 0.68 -6.03 -12.31
C ALA A 159 2.19 -6.27 -12.15
N THR A 160 2.62 -6.74 -10.97
CA THR A 160 4.02 -7.12 -10.70
C THR A 160 4.45 -8.30 -11.57
N ALA A 161 3.62 -9.34 -11.66
CA ALA A 161 3.94 -10.52 -12.46
C ALA A 161 4.08 -10.21 -13.96
N ILE A 162 3.21 -9.34 -14.50
CA ILE A 162 3.30 -8.89 -15.89
C ILE A 162 4.65 -8.20 -16.15
N ARG A 163 5.09 -7.34 -15.23
CA ARG A 163 6.41 -6.67 -15.30
C ARG A 163 7.56 -7.66 -15.16
N ALA A 164 7.48 -8.57 -14.19
CA ALA A 164 8.49 -9.60 -13.99
C ALA A 164 8.67 -10.49 -15.22
N LYS A 165 7.58 -10.81 -15.93
CA LYS A 165 7.61 -11.58 -17.18
C LYS A 165 8.50 -10.95 -18.24
N SER A 166 8.57 -9.61 -18.32
CA SER A 166 9.40 -8.89 -19.30
C SER A 166 10.89 -9.09 -19.08
N PHE A 167 11.31 -9.54 -17.89
CA PHE A 167 12.68 -9.94 -17.59
C PHE A 167 13.01 -11.40 -17.94
N GLY A 168 12.11 -12.07 -18.66
CA GLY A 168 12.30 -13.47 -19.07
C GLY A 168 12.09 -14.49 -17.95
N THR A 169 11.40 -14.11 -16.88
CA THR A 169 11.12 -15.02 -15.76
C THR A 169 9.96 -15.99 -16.08
N LYS A 170 9.93 -17.10 -15.38
CA LYS A 170 8.80 -18.05 -15.33
C LYS A 170 7.93 -17.69 -14.13
N ILE A 171 6.66 -17.38 -14.36
CA ILE A 171 5.78 -16.94 -13.27
C ILE A 171 5.03 -18.11 -12.67
N ILE A 172 5.07 -18.24 -11.35
CA ILE A 172 4.16 -19.07 -10.57
C ILE A 172 3.44 -18.22 -9.54
N TYR A 173 2.27 -18.63 -9.07
CA TYR A 173 1.55 -17.87 -8.08
C TYR A 173 0.72 -18.73 -7.14
N TYR A 174 0.56 -18.28 -5.91
CA TYR A 174 -0.44 -18.75 -4.97
C TYR A 174 -1.49 -17.68 -4.72
N SER A 175 -2.76 -18.08 -4.75
CA SER A 175 -3.90 -17.23 -4.39
C SER A 175 -5.09 -18.13 -4.06
N ASN A 176 -6.05 -17.65 -3.26
CA ASN A 176 -7.26 -18.39 -2.90
C ASN A 176 -8.05 -18.79 -4.15
N SER A 177 -8.18 -17.90 -5.13
CA SER A 177 -8.85 -18.16 -6.40
C SER A 177 -7.87 -18.21 -7.57
N LYS A 178 -8.28 -18.82 -8.69
CA LYS A 178 -7.58 -18.76 -9.97
C LYS A 178 -7.63 -17.33 -10.53
N ASN A 179 -6.54 -16.88 -11.14
CA ASN A 179 -6.47 -15.59 -11.82
C ASN A 179 -6.20 -15.79 -13.32
N GLU A 180 -7.27 -15.86 -14.10
CA GLU A 180 -7.19 -16.09 -15.54
C GLU A 180 -6.50 -14.96 -16.30
N ILE A 181 -6.67 -13.71 -15.84
CA ILE A 181 -6.00 -12.55 -16.44
C ILE A 181 -4.49 -12.68 -16.33
N LEU A 182 -4.01 -13.10 -15.15
CA LEU A 182 -2.59 -13.32 -14.90
C LEU A 182 -2.06 -14.48 -15.77
N GLU A 183 -2.77 -15.60 -15.78
CA GLU A 183 -2.39 -16.78 -16.57
C GLU A 183 -2.32 -16.47 -18.06
N ASN A 184 -3.34 -15.81 -18.61
CA ASN A 184 -3.39 -15.44 -20.02
C ASN A 184 -2.29 -14.45 -20.43
N LYS A 185 -1.97 -13.47 -19.56
CA LYS A 185 -0.96 -12.44 -19.88
C LYS A 185 0.48 -12.90 -19.71
N THR A 186 0.74 -13.87 -18.82
CA THR A 186 2.12 -14.23 -18.45
C THR A 186 2.48 -15.69 -18.65
N GLY A 187 1.49 -16.56 -18.88
CA GLY A 187 1.67 -18.00 -18.84
C GLY A 187 1.91 -18.55 -17.43
N ALA A 188 1.50 -17.79 -16.40
CA ALA A 188 1.68 -18.16 -15.01
C ALA A 188 0.93 -19.45 -14.65
N LYS A 189 1.47 -20.20 -13.70
CA LYS A 189 0.83 -21.40 -13.17
C LYS A 189 0.46 -21.19 -11.71
N LYS A 190 -0.81 -21.49 -11.36
CA LYS A 190 -1.23 -21.56 -9.97
C LYS A 190 -0.61 -22.77 -9.31
N VAL A 191 -0.06 -22.57 -8.10
CA VAL A 191 0.59 -23.62 -7.30
C VAL A 191 0.04 -23.62 -5.88
N THR A 192 0.37 -24.65 -5.09
CA THR A 192 0.11 -24.64 -3.65
C THR A 192 1.07 -23.68 -2.93
N LEU A 193 0.74 -23.31 -1.69
CA LEU A 193 1.63 -22.43 -0.90
C LEU A 193 2.97 -23.10 -0.61
N GLU A 194 2.96 -24.43 -0.38
CA GLU A 194 4.16 -25.19 -0.09
C GLU A 194 5.12 -25.29 -1.29
N TYR A 195 4.57 -25.18 -2.51
CA TYR A 195 5.37 -25.23 -3.74
C TYR A 195 5.89 -23.85 -4.15
N LEU A 196 5.27 -22.77 -3.68
CA LEU A 196 5.69 -21.40 -3.98
C LEU A 196 7.00 -21.06 -3.31
#